data_8fd92bb2b61d1c253125246c91e84210
#
_entry.id   8fd92bb2b61d1c253125246c91e84210
#
_cell.length_a   1.000
_cell.length_b   1.000
_cell.length_c   1.000
_cell.angle_alpha   90.00
_cell.angle_beta   90.00
_cell.angle_gamma   90.00
#
_symmetry.space_group_name_H-M   'P 1'
#
loop_
_entity.id
_entity.type
_entity.pdbx_description
1 polymer ?
#
loop_
_entity_poly.entity_id
_entity_poly.type
_entity_poly.pdbx_seq_one_letter_code
_entity_poly.pdbx_strand_id
1 'polypeptide(L)'
;MTDTLADYAARGTAILPQPWNLVALAVAATLAALLLHWVVFRLLRRVVGRTRSEADEMLVRRLAMPTRFALVALALVLTAREIPAFETVWERVAGFVMPAVIGWIALAILQALIEAMKLRADISVEDNLSARRRRTKLTMLSRIATFIIIFVTVG
;
A
#
# COMPACT_ATOMS: atom_id res chain seq x y z
N MET A 1 8.77 -24.42 -18.47
CA MET A 1 7.51 -23.66 -18.70
C MET A 1 7.65 -22.18 -18.34
N THR A 2 8.61 -21.79 -17.52
CA THR A 2 8.96 -20.38 -17.20
C THR A 2 9.73 -19.69 -18.33
N ASP A 3 10.50 -20.42 -19.13
CA ASP A 3 11.33 -19.88 -20.20
C ASP A 3 10.52 -19.29 -21.38
N THR A 4 9.31 -19.81 -21.61
CA THR A 4 8.43 -19.32 -22.67
C THR A 4 7.89 -17.92 -22.45
N LEU A 5 7.52 -17.57 -21.21
CA LEU A 5 7.00 -16.23 -20.89
C LEU A 5 8.11 -15.17 -20.97
N ALA A 6 9.33 -15.51 -20.50
CA ALA A 6 10.49 -14.63 -20.62
C ALA A 6 10.87 -14.40 -22.07
N ASP A 7 10.78 -15.43 -22.93
CA ASP A 7 11.09 -15.34 -24.36
C ASP A 7 10.04 -14.51 -25.13
N TYR A 8 8.77 -14.62 -24.80
CA TYR A 8 7.71 -13.76 -25.35
C TYR A 8 7.87 -12.30 -24.92
N ALA A 9 8.23 -12.04 -23.65
CA ALA A 9 8.51 -10.69 -23.18
C ALA A 9 9.72 -10.08 -23.87
N ALA A 10 10.80 -10.86 -24.03
CA ALA A 10 12.01 -10.43 -24.73
C ALA A 10 11.75 -10.11 -26.21
N ARG A 11 10.94 -10.91 -26.89
CA ARG A 11 10.54 -10.66 -28.30
C ARG A 11 9.65 -9.44 -28.44
N GLY A 12 8.73 -9.21 -27.49
CA GLY A 12 7.86 -8.03 -27.47
C GLY A 12 8.66 -6.72 -27.33
N THR A 13 9.71 -6.74 -26.52
CA THR A 13 10.58 -5.56 -26.31
C THR A 13 11.60 -5.34 -27.43
N ALA A 14 11.97 -6.38 -28.17
CA ALA A 14 12.90 -6.29 -29.30
C ALA A 14 12.33 -5.53 -30.54
N ILE A 15 11.01 -5.37 -30.59
CA ILE A 15 10.33 -4.69 -31.73
C ILE A 15 10.42 -3.16 -31.61
N LEU A 16 10.66 -2.62 -30.42
CA LEU A 16 10.70 -1.19 -30.16
C LEU A 16 12.15 -0.70 -30.01
N PRO A 17 12.57 0.40 -30.67
CA PRO A 17 13.90 0.97 -30.46
C PRO A 17 14.03 1.49 -29.02
N GLN A 18 15.24 1.35 -28.44
CA GLN A 18 15.54 2.02 -27.18
C GLN A 18 15.45 3.55 -27.39
N PRO A 19 14.81 4.29 -26.49
CA PRO A 19 14.35 3.99 -25.10
C PRO A 19 12.88 3.54 -24.98
N TRP A 20 12.15 3.40 -26.08
CA TRP A 20 10.70 3.15 -26.06
C TRP A 20 10.30 1.78 -25.46
N ASN A 21 11.16 0.79 -25.59
CA ASN A 21 10.94 -0.53 -24.95
C ASN A 21 10.90 -0.42 -23.41
N LEU A 22 11.74 0.43 -22.82
CA LEU A 22 11.77 0.67 -21.37
C LEU A 22 10.51 1.41 -20.90
N VAL A 23 10.07 2.40 -21.68
CA VAL A 23 8.80 3.11 -21.41
C VAL A 23 7.64 2.12 -21.51
N ALA A 24 7.60 1.29 -22.53
CA ALA A 24 6.56 0.27 -22.69
C ALA A 24 6.55 -0.72 -21.52
N LEU A 25 7.73 -1.16 -21.05
CA LEU A 25 7.87 -2.04 -19.91
C LEU A 25 7.35 -1.36 -18.62
N ALA A 26 7.71 -0.11 -18.37
CA ALA A 26 7.24 0.65 -17.21
C ALA A 26 5.71 0.82 -17.22
N VAL A 27 5.14 1.14 -18.37
CA VAL A 27 3.70 1.24 -18.55
C VAL A 27 3.02 -0.10 -18.31
N ALA A 28 3.53 -1.18 -18.91
CA ALA A 28 2.99 -2.52 -18.74
C ALA A 28 3.05 -2.99 -17.28
N ALA A 29 4.18 -2.78 -16.60
CA ALA A 29 4.35 -3.10 -15.18
C ALA A 29 3.39 -2.29 -14.29
N THR A 30 3.21 -1.01 -14.59
CA THR A 30 2.26 -0.15 -13.86
C THR A 30 0.82 -0.59 -14.06
N LEU A 31 0.44 -0.93 -15.30
CA LEU A 31 -0.91 -1.43 -15.60
C LEU A 31 -1.15 -2.80 -14.92
N ALA A 32 -0.16 -3.68 -14.93
CA ALA A 32 -0.24 -4.97 -14.24
C ALA A 32 -0.39 -4.77 -12.72
N ALA A 33 0.35 -3.85 -12.11
CA ALA A 33 0.23 -3.52 -10.69
C ALA A 33 -1.16 -2.94 -10.35
N LEU A 34 -1.70 -2.07 -11.19
CA LEU A 34 -3.04 -1.51 -11.02
C LEU A 34 -4.13 -2.57 -11.19
N LEU A 35 -3.98 -3.48 -12.16
CA LEU A 35 -4.89 -4.59 -12.39
C LEU A 35 -4.88 -5.54 -11.19
N LEU A 36 -3.69 -5.92 -10.72
CA LEU A 36 -3.53 -6.75 -9.53
C LEU A 36 -4.21 -6.11 -8.31
N HIS A 37 -3.95 -4.83 -8.06
CA HIS A 37 -4.59 -4.08 -6.99
C HIS A 37 -6.12 -4.09 -7.14
N TRP A 38 -6.63 -3.84 -8.35
CA TRP A 38 -8.08 -3.83 -8.61
C TRP A 38 -8.71 -5.19 -8.34
N VAL A 39 -8.09 -6.29 -8.80
CA VAL A 39 -8.55 -7.67 -8.57
C VAL A 39 -8.59 -7.98 -7.08
N VAL A 40 -7.47 -7.75 -6.38
CA VAL A 40 -7.34 -8.03 -4.95
C VAL A 40 -8.38 -7.24 -4.14
N PHE A 41 -8.51 -5.93 -4.38
CA PHE A 41 -9.47 -5.10 -3.65
C PHE A 41 -10.92 -5.38 -4.05
N ARG A 42 -11.19 -5.81 -5.27
CA ARG A 42 -12.51 -6.29 -5.67
C ARG A 42 -12.89 -7.56 -4.89
N LEU A 43 -11.96 -8.51 -4.75
CA LEU A 43 -12.17 -9.73 -3.95
C LEU A 43 -12.35 -9.41 -2.47
N LEU A 44 -11.49 -8.58 -1.90
CA LEU A 44 -11.58 -8.14 -0.50
C LEU A 44 -12.94 -7.50 -0.20
N ARG A 45 -13.38 -6.55 -1.04
CA ARG A 45 -14.71 -5.90 -0.88
C ARG A 45 -15.85 -6.92 -0.96
N ARG A 46 -15.72 -7.95 -1.82
CA ARG A 46 -16.74 -8.99 -1.94
C ARG A 46 -16.81 -9.87 -0.69
N VAL A 47 -15.65 -10.18 -0.09
CA VAL A 47 -15.56 -10.97 1.16
C VAL A 47 -16.09 -10.15 2.33
N VAL A 48 -15.64 -8.91 2.48
CA VAL A 48 -16.03 -8.01 3.57
C VAL A 48 -17.51 -7.65 3.50
N GLY A 49 -18.08 -7.44 2.31
CA GLY A 49 -19.52 -7.20 2.14
C GLY A 49 -20.41 -8.37 2.58
N ARG A 50 -19.84 -9.60 2.74
CA ARG A 50 -20.56 -10.74 3.30
C ARG A 50 -20.53 -10.80 4.82
N THR A 51 -19.49 -10.22 5.44
CA THR A 51 -19.26 -10.29 6.91
C THR A 51 -20.09 -9.26 7.69
N ARG A 52 -20.77 -8.30 7.04
CA ARG A 52 -21.58 -7.22 7.66
C ARG A 52 -20.83 -6.44 8.77
N SER A 53 -19.50 -6.43 8.74
CA SER A 53 -18.68 -5.73 9.73
C SER A 53 -18.29 -4.35 9.18
N GLU A 54 -18.81 -3.29 9.77
CA GLU A 54 -18.46 -1.90 9.42
C GLU A 54 -16.96 -1.63 9.60
N ALA A 55 -16.33 -2.29 10.58
CA ALA A 55 -14.89 -2.17 10.83
C ALA A 55 -14.06 -2.73 9.67
N ASP A 56 -14.45 -3.88 9.11
CA ASP A 56 -13.73 -4.51 8.00
C ASP A 56 -13.89 -3.72 6.71
N GLU A 57 -15.08 -3.16 6.46
CA GLU A 57 -15.32 -2.28 5.31
C GLU A 57 -14.47 -1.01 5.36
N MET A 58 -14.38 -0.40 6.54
CA MET A 58 -13.55 0.78 6.78
C MET A 58 -12.06 0.47 6.56
N LEU A 59 -11.58 -0.68 7.05
CA LEU A 59 -10.20 -1.15 6.86
C LEU A 59 -9.86 -1.27 5.37
N VAL A 60 -10.67 -1.98 4.60
CA VAL A 60 -10.46 -2.16 3.16
C VAL A 60 -10.49 -0.82 2.43
N ARG A 61 -11.41 0.07 2.79
CA ARG A 61 -11.53 1.40 2.17
C ARG A 61 -10.29 2.26 2.44
N ARG A 62 -9.77 2.25 3.66
CA ARG A 62 -8.58 3.05 4.03
C ARG A 62 -7.28 2.51 3.44
N LEU A 63 -7.14 1.19 3.34
CA LEU A 63 -5.95 0.58 2.79
C LEU A 63 -5.88 0.65 1.25
N ALA A 64 -7.00 0.88 0.57
CA ALA A 64 -7.06 0.88 -0.89
C ALA A 64 -6.13 1.92 -1.54
N MET A 65 -6.05 3.12 -0.99
CA MET A 65 -5.18 4.18 -1.52
C MET A 65 -3.68 3.90 -1.29
N PRO A 66 -3.20 3.70 -0.04
CA PRO A 66 -1.78 3.50 0.20
C PRO A 66 -1.23 2.24 -0.48
N THR A 67 -1.98 1.13 -0.50
CA THR A 67 -1.55 -0.09 -1.18
C THR A 67 -1.51 0.06 -2.71
N ARG A 68 -2.41 0.85 -3.31
CA ARG A 68 -2.35 1.18 -4.73
C ARG A 68 -1.06 1.90 -5.09
N PHE A 69 -0.72 2.95 -4.34
CA PHE A 69 0.51 3.71 -4.56
C PHE A 69 1.76 2.86 -4.28
N ALA A 70 1.72 2.01 -3.26
CA ALA A 70 2.80 1.08 -2.95
C ALA A 70 3.10 0.12 -4.11
N LEU A 71 2.06 -0.47 -4.71
CA LEU A 71 2.23 -1.39 -5.85
C LEU A 71 2.74 -0.66 -7.10
N VAL A 72 2.25 0.55 -7.37
CA VAL A 72 2.75 1.36 -8.49
C VAL A 72 4.20 1.76 -8.25
N ALA A 73 4.55 2.24 -7.05
CA ALA A 73 5.93 2.58 -6.70
C ALA A 73 6.84 1.36 -6.85
N LEU A 74 6.44 0.20 -6.35
CA LEU A 74 7.20 -1.04 -6.49
C LEU A 74 7.39 -1.43 -7.96
N ALA A 75 6.34 -1.34 -8.79
CA ALA A 75 6.43 -1.64 -10.22
C ALA A 75 7.43 -0.72 -10.94
N LEU A 76 7.39 0.58 -10.63
CA LEU A 76 8.34 1.56 -11.18
C LEU A 76 9.76 1.30 -10.66
N VAL A 77 9.91 0.96 -9.37
CA VAL A 77 11.19 0.59 -8.76
C VAL A 77 11.82 -0.59 -9.51
N LEU A 78 11.05 -1.64 -9.71
CA LEU A 78 11.55 -2.85 -10.37
C LEU A 78 11.91 -2.60 -11.83
N THR A 79 11.11 -1.79 -12.56
CA THR A 79 11.39 -1.47 -13.96
C THR A 79 12.61 -0.56 -14.12
N ALA A 80 12.81 0.38 -13.20
CA ALA A 80 13.92 1.33 -13.30
C ALA A 80 15.28 0.68 -12.99
N ARG A 81 15.33 -0.44 -12.29
CA ARG A 81 16.56 -1.23 -12.08
C ARG A 81 17.13 -1.80 -13.38
N GLU A 82 16.31 -1.93 -14.41
CA GLU A 82 16.73 -2.41 -15.73
C GLU A 82 17.42 -1.32 -16.56
N ILE A 83 17.51 -0.07 -16.06
CA ILE A 83 18.11 1.06 -16.75
C ILE A 83 19.45 1.44 -16.10
N PRO A 84 20.62 1.06 -16.66
CA PRO A 84 21.93 1.32 -16.05
C PRO A 84 22.21 2.81 -15.80
N ALA A 85 21.69 3.69 -16.67
CA ALA A 85 21.87 5.14 -16.55
C ALA A 85 21.20 5.76 -15.31
N PHE A 86 20.23 5.07 -14.73
CA PHE A 86 19.48 5.54 -13.55
C PHE A 86 19.87 4.84 -12.25
N GLU A 87 20.82 3.91 -12.27
CA GLU A 87 21.19 3.08 -11.13
C GLU A 87 21.51 3.92 -9.89
N THR A 88 22.36 4.92 -10.02
CA THR A 88 22.80 5.79 -8.89
C THR A 88 21.68 6.71 -8.38
N VAL A 89 20.86 7.25 -9.28
CA VAL A 89 19.72 8.10 -8.90
C VAL A 89 18.65 7.25 -8.25
N TRP A 90 18.48 6.04 -8.75
CA TRP A 90 17.43 5.15 -8.34
C TRP A 90 17.68 4.54 -6.95
N GLU A 91 18.91 4.18 -6.63
CA GLU A 91 19.26 3.73 -5.27
C GLU A 91 18.92 4.79 -4.23
N ARG A 92 19.19 6.06 -4.52
CA ARG A 92 18.83 7.18 -3.63
C ARG A 92 17.32 7.35 -3.52
N VAL A 93 16.61 7.35 -4.62
CA VAL A 93 15.14 7.51 -4.64
C VAL A 93 14.44 6.33 -3.97
N ALA A 94 14.88 5.10 -4.25
CA ALA A 94 14.34 3.90 -3.62
C ALA A 94 14.58 3.88 -2.10
N GLY A 95 15.73 4.40 -1.64
CA GLY A 95 16.05 4.54 -0.24
C GLY A 95 15.06 5.42 0.53
N PHE A 96 14.44 6.41 -0.12
CA PHE A 96 13.40 7.27 0.48
C PHE A 96 11.99 6.77 0.21
N VAL A 97 11.70 6.36 -1.02
CA VAL A 97 10.34 5.99 -1.46
C VAL A 97 9.86 4.72 -0.75
N MET A 98 10.72 3.72 -0.61
CA MET A 98 10.30 2.46 0.01
C MET A 98 9.98 2.61 1.50
N PRO A 99 10.83 3.23 2.34
CA PRO A 99 10.46 3.52 3.73
C PRO A 99 9.20 4.39 3.83
N ALA A 100 9.07 5.44 3.01
CA ALA A 100 7.90 6.32 3.03
C ALA A 100 6.60 5.56 2.70
N VAL A 101 6.62 4.67 1.72
CA VAL A 101 5.47 3.83 1.35
C VAL A 101 5.13 2.85 2.47
N ILE A 102 6.13 2.20 3.06
CA ILE A 102 5.94 1.28 4.19
C ILE A 102 5.37 2.02 5.39
N GLY A 103 5.92 3.19 5.74
CA GLY A 103 5.43 4.04 6.82
C GLY A 103 3.98 4.49 6.57
N TRP A 104 3.65 4.87 5.34
CA TRP A 104 2.27 5.25 4.99
C TRP A 104 1.28 4.10 5.15
N ILE A 105 1.65 2.89 4.70
CA ILE A 105 0.82 1.69 4.91
C ILE A 105 0.65 1.41 6.40
N ALA A 106 1.73 1.47 7.17
CA ALA A 106 1.70 1.25 8.62
C ALA A 106 0.78 2.27 9.31
N LEU A 107 0.85 3.55 8.94
CA LEU A 107 -0.04 4.60 9.44
C LEU A 107 -1.51 4.35 9.05
N ALA A 108 -1.77 3.92 7.82
CA ALA A 108 -3.12 3.60 7.36
C ALA A 108 -3.73 2.43 8.14
N ILE A 109 -2.95 1.38 8.39
CA ILE A 109 -3.35 0.23 9.21
C ILE A 109 -3.65 0.68 10.64
N LEU A 110 -2.74 1.44 11.25
CA LEU A 110 -2.91 1.94 12.62
C LEU A 110 -4.18 2.76 12.76
N GLN A 111 -4.41 3.71 11.85
CA GLN A 111 -5.61 4.56 11.87
C GLN A 111 -6.89 3.72 11.70
N ALA A 112 -6.88 2.74 10.80
CA ALA A 112 -8.00 1.86 10.58
C ALA A 112 -8.31 0.99 11.81
N LEU A 113 -7.29 0.45 12.50
CA LEU A 113 -7.44 -0.29 13.74
C LEU A 113 -8.03 0.56 14.86
N ILE A 114 -7.53 1.79 15.04
CA ILE A 114 -8.04 2.71 16.06
C ILE A 114 -9.51 3.06 15.82
N GLU A 115 -9.90 3.30 14.57
CA GLU A 115 -11.30 3.56 14.24
C GLU A 115 -12.20 2.33 14.47
N ALA A 116 -11.73 1.14 14.07
CA ALA A 116 -12.44 -0.10 14.36
C ALA A 116 -12.63 -0.33 15.86
N MET A 117 -11.62 0.00 16.67
CA MET A 117 -11.72 -0.08 18.14
C MET A 117 -12.69 0.97 18.71
N LYS A 118 -12.74 2.18 18.13
CA LYS A 118 -13.70 3.22 18.54
C LYS A 118 -15.14 2.80 18.24
N LEU A 119 -15.41 2.24 17.06
CA LEU A 119 -16.74 1.74 16.69
C LEU A 119 -17.20 0.63 17.64
N ARG A 120 -16.33 -0.31 17.99
CA ARG A 120 -16.65 -1.38 18.95
C ARG A 120 -16.88 -0.86 20.38
N ALA A 121 -16.24 0.24 20.75
CA ALA A 121 -16.41 0.87 22.07
C ALA A 121 -17.71 1.70 22.18
N ASP A 122 -18.26 2.21 21.08
CA ASP A 122 -19.50 3.01 21.08
C ASP A 122 -20.77 2.13 21.24
N ILE A 123 -20.67 0.84 20.99
CA ILE A 123 -21.81 -0.10 21.09
C ILE A 123 -22.11 -0.52 22.56
N SER A 124 -21.21 -0.23 23.51
CA SER A 124 -21.36 -0.56 24.93
C SER A 124 -21.68 0.67 25.78
N VAL A 125 -22.76 1.37 25.46
CA VAL A 125 -23.14 2.62 26.13
C VAL A 125 -23.96 2.33 27.39
N GLU A 126 -23.32 1.94 28.48
CA GLU A 126 -23.90 2.06 29.83
C GLU A 126 -22.96 2.68 30.88
N ASP A 127 -21.68 2.94 30.53
CA ASP A 127 -20.73 3.53 31.49
C ASP A 127 -19.96 4.70 30.89
N ASN A 128 -20.52 5.90 31.05
CA ASN A 128 -20.04 7.15 30.44
C ASN A 128 -18.61 7.55 30.86
N LEU A 129 -18.12 7.09 32.01
CA LEU A 129 -16.79 7.44 32.52
C LEU A 129 -15.70 6.49 32.03
N SER A 130 -15.98 5.20 31.93
CA SER A 130 -15.03 4.21 31.42
C SER A 130 -14.81 4.34 29.91
N ALA A 131 -15.87 4.62 29.16
CA ALA A 131 -15.82 4.90 27.73
C ALA A 131 -14.96 6.15 27.42
N ARG A 132 -15.12 7.23 28.20
CA ARG A 132 -14.33 8.46 28.05
C ARG A 132 -12.84 8.24 28.33
N ARG A 133 -12.51 7.47 29.37
CA ARG A 133 -11.10 7.09 29.69
C ARG A 133 -10.48 6.21 28.61
N ARG A 134 -11.21 5.26 28.04
CA ARG A 134 -10.75 4.42 26.93
C ARG A 134 -10.49 5.25 25.67
N ARG A 135 -11.38 6.18 25.34
CA ARG A 135 -11.23 7.06 24.18
C ARG A 135 -9.99 7.94 24.27
N THR A 136 -9.71 8.49 25.47
CA THR A 136 -8.49 9.29 25.71
C THR A 136 -7.22 8.44 25.60
N LYS A 137 -7.20 7.24 26.20
CA LYS A 137 -6.07 6.31 26.10
C LYS A 137 -5.78 5.90 24.66
N LEU A 138 -6.81 5.55 23.87
CA LEU A 138 -6.66 5.20 22.46
C LEU A 138 -6.12 6.37 21.63
N THR A 139 -6.56 7.58 21.92
CA THR A 139 -6.06 8.79 21.23
C THR A 139 -4.60 9.07 21.56
N MET A 140 -4.19 8.90 22.81
CA MET A 140 -2.78 9.05 23.20
C MET A 140 -1.90 7.97 22.59
N LEU A 141 -2.33 6.71 22.64
CA LEU A 141 -1.62 5.59 22.01
C LEU A 141 -1.45 5.81 20.49
N SER A 142 -2.49 6.28 19.84
CA SER A 142 -2.49 6.65 18.42
C SER A 142 -1.42 7.69 18.10
N ARG A 143 -1.33 8.76 18.89
CA ARG A 143 -0.34 9.82 18.67
C ARG A 143 1.09 9.32 18.86
N ILE A 144 1.33 8.54 19.93
CA ILE A 144 2.65 7.96 20.21
C ILE A 144 3.05 7.00 19.09
N ALA A 145 2.16 6.08 18.68
CA ALA A 145 2.43 5.14 17.61
C ALA A 145 2.65 5.85 16.26
N THR A 146 1.88 6.89 15.94
CA THR A 146 2.09 7.72 14.75
C THR A 146 3.46 8.38 14.78
N PHE A 147 3.86 8.94 15.92
CA PHE A 147 5.18 9.58 16.09
C PHE A 147 6.31 8.56 15.88
N ILE A 148 6.20 7.36 16.47
CA ILE A 148 7.19 6.28 16.31
C ILE A 148 7.30 5.86 14.84
N ILE A 149 6.16 5.67 14.14
CA ILE A 149 6.17 5.26 12.72
C ILE A 149 6.84 6.34 11.87
N ILE A 150 6.52 7.62 12.08
CA ILE A 150 7.14 8.73 11.35
C ILE A 150 8.65 8.77 11.64
N PHE A 151 9.05 8.67 12.91
CA PHE A 151 10.45 8.69 13.31
C PHE A 151 11.26 7.55 12.67
N VAL A 152 10.74 6.32 12.70
CA VAL A 152 11.39 5.15 12.08
C VAL A 152 11.39 5.22 10.55
N THR A 153 10.44 5.95 9.95
CA THR A 153 10.34 6.07 8.49
C THR A 153 11.29 7.14 7.93
N VAL A 154 11.58 8.18 8.72
CA VAL A 154 12.38 9.34 8.30
C VAL A 154 13.83 9.25 8.80
N GLY A 155 14.10 8.57 9.92
CA GLY A 155 15.43 8.37 10.51
C GLY A 155 16.10 7.13 10.02
#